data_9099084cf354a08bf815ae8700f588c8
#
_entry.id   9099084cf354a08bf815ae8700f588c8
#
_cell.length_a   1.000
_cell.length_b   1.000
_cell.length_c   1.000
_cell.angle_alpha   90.00
_cell.angle_beta   90.00
_cell.angle_gamma   90.00
#
_symmetry.space_group_name_H-M   'P 1'
#
loop_
_entity.id
_entity.type
_entity.pdbx_description
1 polymer ?
#
loop_
_entity_poly.entity_id
_entity_poly.type
_entity_poly.pdbx_seq_one_letter_code
_entity_poly.pdbx_strand_id
1 'polypeptide(L)'
;MVTPMLQEDAAGGLASELGELLRDRYPAVRWELPYVLERPVEPPARLPDLVDALRTRLLGENWDLAVCITELPLRLGRRTLVTHASPSHSVALVSLPAVGAIKVAGRLRDNAGAAVGAILGEPQRRHEANRRGAAVSRRLVELASDARDPADDTVSFLARVISGNARLLLGMIRANRPWRLVAGLSRALVGALAAAAVALVSSDVWQIAAHLDAPRLAAMTLGVLSLAVAAPIVVHGLWERSRDRRTREQVMLFNITTLVTLAIGMVALYGVLFVACLAAAGALIDPTLLEQAVASHSSLDDYLRLAWLVSSLATVGGVLGGALESDEAVREAAYAR
;
A
#
# COMPACT_ATOMS: atom_id res chain seq x y z
N MET A 1 -19.98 -1.30 8.20
CA MET A 1 -18.77 -0.93 8.93
C MET A 1 -17.63 -0.72 7.94
N VAL A 2 -16.84 0.33 8.11
CA VAL A 2 -15.81 0.72 7.15
C VAL A 2 -14.50 0.89 7.91
N THR A 3 -13.38 0.45 7.32
CA THR A 3 -12.05 0.62 7.93
C THR A 3 -11.70 2.09 8.12
N PRO A 4 -10.99 2.47 9.22
CA PRO A 4 -10.49 3.84 9.42
C PRO A 4 -9.56 4.37 8.32
N MET A 5 -9.01 3.48 7.47
CA MET A 5 -8.26 3.90 6.28
C MET A 5 -9.07 4.67 5.23
N LEU A 6 -10.38 4.48 5.18
CA LEU A 6 -11.25 5.31 4.36
C LEU A 6 -11.55 6.60 5.13
N GLN A 7 -11.28 7.74 4.51
CA GLN A 7 -11.67 9.04 5.07
C GLN A 7 -13.19 9.09 5.22
N GLU A 8 -13.67 9.82 6.20
CA GLU A 8 -15.10 9.93 6.52
C GLU A 8 -15.95 10.32 5.31
N ASP A 9 -15.47 11.31 4.53
CA ASP A 9 -16.12 11.75 3.28
C ASP A 9 -16.24 10.62 2.24
N ALA A 10 -15.18 9.80 2.11
CA ALA A 10 -15.18 8.66 1.18
C ALA A 10 -16.10 7.53 1.65
N ALA A 11 -16.20 7.33 2.95
CA ALA A 11 -17.09 6.33 3.54
C ALA A 11 -18.58 6.76 3.38
N GLY A 12 -18.88 8.04 3.64
CA GLY A 12 -20.20 8.61 3.43
C GLY A 12 -20.62 8.57 1.96
N GLY A 13 -19.74 8.93 1.05
CA GLY A 13 -19.97 8.85 -0.40
C GLY A 13 -20.27 7.41 -0.85
N LEU A 14 -19.48 6.44 -0.37
CA LEU A 14 -19.69 5.03 -0.68
C LEU A 14 -21.02 4.50 -0.12
N ALA A 15 -21.41 4.89 1.09
CA ALA A 15 -22.69 4.51 1.69
C ALA A 15 -23.85 5.08 0.87
N SER A 16 -23.77 6.33 0.40
CA SER A 16 -24.76 6.95 -0.47
C SER A 16 -24.91 6.22 -1.80
N GLU A 17 -23.79 6.01 -2.51
CA GLU A 17 -23.77 5.29 -3.80
C GLU A 17 -24.28 3.84 -3.67
N LEU A 18 -23.92 3.15 -2.58
CA LEU A 18 -24.42 1.82 -2.30
C LEU A 18 -25.94 1.84 -2.00
N GLY A 19 -26.40 2.85 -1.26
CA GLY A 19 -27.80 3.05 -0.97
C GLY A 19 -28.64 3.28 -2.22
N GLU A 20 -28.15 4.07 -3.18
CA GLU A 20 -28.80 4.25 -4.48
C GLU A 20 -28.88 2.94 -5.25
N LEU A 21 -27.76 2.21 -5.35
CA LEU A 21 -27.68 0.92 -6.02
C LEU A 21 -28.67 -0.10 -5.41
N LEU A 22 -28.80 -0.14 -4.09
CA LEU A 22 -29.69 -1.06 -3.40
C LEU A 22 -31.17 -0.67 -3.58
N ARG A 23 -31.51 0.63 -3.56
CA ARG A 23 -32.88 1.10 -3.83
C ARG A 23 -33.30 0.78 -5.26
N ASP A 24 -32.40 0.96 -6.24
CA ASP A 24 -32.69 0.62 -7.63
C ASP A 24 -32.89 -0.89 -7.81
N ARG A 25 -32.08 -1.69 -7.10
CA ARG A 25 -32.11 -3.16 -7.22
C ARG A 25 -33.26 -3.81 -6.44
N TYR A 26 -33.64 -3.22 -5.31
CA TYR A 26 -34.67 -3.72 -4.40
C TYR A 26 -35.65 -2.60 -4.02
N PRO A 27 -36.50 -2.14 -4.93
CA PRO A 27 -37.36 -0.99 -4.72
C PRO A 27 -38.46 -1.21 -3.66
N ALA A 28 -38.75 -2.49 -3.33
CA ALA A 28 -39.73 -2.84 -2.31
C ALA A 28 -39.16 -2.77 -0.87
N VAL A 29 -37.84 -2.54 -0.72
CA VAL A 29 -37.19 -2.50 0.59
C VAL A 29 -36.75 -1.08 0.91
N ARG A 30 -37.07 -0.62 2.11
CA ARG A 30 -36.54 0.65 2.62
C ARG A 30 -35.15 0.42 3.20
N TRP A 31 -34.12 1.01 2.55
CA TRP A 31 -32.74 0.89 2.94
C TRP A 31 -32.29 2.06 3.81
N GLU A 32 -31.80 1.75 5.00
CA GLU A 32 -31.09 2.66 5.88
C GLU A 32 -29.65 2.12 6.04
N LEU A 33 -28.65 2.91 5.65
CA LEU A 33 -27.25 2.50 5.64
C LEU A 33 -26.44 3.38 6.60
N PRO A 34 -26.53 3.16 7.91
CA PRO A 34 -25.58 3.77 8.83
C PRO A 34 -24.18 3.22 8.56
N TYR A 35 -23.15 4.07 8.68
CA TYR A 35 -21.78 3.62 8.56
C TYR A 35 -21.00 3.94 9.84
N VAL A 36 -20.08 3.06 10.19
CA VAL A 36 -19.20 3.19 11.35
C VAL A 36 -17.75 2.97 10.90
N LEU A 37 -16.87 3.90 11.28
CA LEU A 37 -15.43 3.84 11.00
C LEU A 37 -14.73 3.18 12.19
N GLU A 38 -14.64 1.85 12.14
CA GLU A 38 -14.05 1.06 13.21
C GLU A 38 -13.43 -0.23 12.66
N ARG A 39 -12.38 -0.71 13.34
CA ARG A 39 -11.83 -2.04 13.09
C ARG A 39 -12.59 -3.07 13.92
N PRO A 40 -13.19 -4.10 13.30
CA PRO A 40 -13.86 -5.15 14.07
C PRO A 40 -12.89 -6.00 14.89
N VAL A 41 -11.67 -6.20 14.36
CA VAL A 41 -10.59 -6.99 15.00
C VAL A 41 -9.24 -6.41 14.61
N GLU A 42 -8.32 -6.36 15.57
CA GLU A 42 -6.93 -5.93 15.33
C GLU A 42 -6.14 -6.95 14.50
N PRO A 43 -5.32 -6.50 13.54
CA PRO A 43 -4.44 -7.39 12.79
C PRO A 43 -3.34 -8.04 13.67
N PRO A 44 -2.91 -9.26 13.33
CA PRO A 44 -3.40 -10.14 12.28
C PRO A 44 -4.67 -10.89 12.69
N ALA A 45 -5.70 -10.90 11.83
CA ALA A 45 -6.98 -11.52 12.12
C ALA A 45 -7.38 -12.52 11.03
N ARG A 46 -8.07 -13.59 11.43
CA ARG A 46 -8.56 -14.62 10.51
C ARG A 46 -9.98 -14.31 10.05
N LEU A 47 -10.37 -14.89 8.93
CA LEU A 47 -11.70 -14.72 8.38
C LEU A 47 -12.83 -15.08 9.38
N PRO A 48 -12.79 -16.22 10.12
CA PRO A 48 -13.80 -16.52 11.14
C PRO A 48 -13.87 -15.47 12.25
N ASP A 49 -12.71 -14.99 12.74
CA ASP A 49 -12.66 -13.99 13.81
C ASP A 49 -13.36 -12.68 13.39
N LEU A 50 -13.23 -12.31 12.10
CA LEU A 50 -13.90 -11.14 11.52
C LEU A 50 -15.41 -11.36 11.38
N VAL A 51 -15.83 -12.56 10.94
CA VAL A 51 -17.26 -12.92 10.81
C VAL A 51 -17.92 -12.90 12.18
N ASP A 52 -17.30 -13.49 13.20
CA ASP A 52 -17.83 -13.55 14.57
C ASP A 52 -17.93 -12.15 15.20
N ALA A 53 -16.91 -11.31 15.02
CA ALA A 53 -16.94 -9.94 15.52
C ALA A 53 -18.04 -9.10 14.86
N LEU A 54 -18.20 -9.24 13.52
CA LEU A 54 -19.29 -8.58 12.80
C LEU A 54 -20.66 -9.08 13.19
N ARG A 55 -20.80 -10.39 13.40
CA ARG A 55 -22.04 -10.97 13.87
C ARG A 55 -22.43 -10.44 15.25
N THR A 56 -21.46 -10.37 16.16
CA THR A 56 -21.65 -9.80 17.51
C THR A 56 -22.10 -8.34 17.42
N ARG A 57 -21.46 -7.55 16.57
CA ARG A 57 -21.83 -6.14 16.37
C ARG A 57 -23.21 -5.99 15.75
N LEU A 58 -23.53 -6.77 14.70
CA LEU A 58 -24.83 -6.78 14.05
C LEU A 58 -25.96 -7.02 15.06
N LEU A 59 -25.79 -7.99 15.94
CA LEU A 59 -26.77 -8.30 16.97
C LEU A 59 -26.86 -7.21 18.03
N GLY A 60 -25.74 -6.63 18.44
CA GLY A 60 -25.69 -5.54 19.43
C GLY A 60 -26.34 -4.25 18.96
N GLU A 61 -26.22 -3.94 17.67
CA GLU A 61 -26.80 -2.73 17.07
C GLU A 61 -28.21 -2.98 16.47
N ASN A 62 -28.69 -4.21 16.54
CA ASN A 62 -29.97 -4.64 15.98
C ASN A 62 -30.11 -4.35 14.47
N TRP A 63 -29.01 -4.58 13.71
CA TRP A 63 -29.01 -4.47 12.25
C TRP A 63 -29.49 -5.75 11.60
N ASP A 64 -30.15 -5.66 10.43
CA ASP A 64 -30.63 -6.83 9.66
C ASP A 64 -29.45 -7.51 8.92
N LEU A 65 -28.50 -6.71 8.43
CA LEU A 65 -27.30 -7.18 7.75
C LEU A 65 -26.12 -6.22 7.96
N ALA A 66 -24.91 -6.74 7.91
CA ALA A 66 -23.70 -5.95 8.03
C ALA A 66 -22.74 -6.22 6.87
N VAL A 67 -22.27 -5.14 6.23
CA VAL A 67 -21.18 -5.19 5.25
C VAL A 67 -19.96 -4.50 5.84
N CYS A 68 -18.86 -5.24 5.98
CA CYS A 68 -17.60 -4.68 6.45
C CYS A 68 -16.61 -4.55 5.30
N ILE A 69 -16.07 -3.35 5.14
CA ILE A 69 -14.93 -3.09 4.28
C ILE A 69 -13.71 -3.12 5.17
N THR A 70 -12.84 -4.11 4.98
CA THR A 70 -11.64 -4.32 5.80
C THR A 70 -10.37 -4.01 5.02
N GLU A 71 -9.37 -3.47 5.72
CA GLU A 71 -8.01 -3.27 5.20
C GLU A 71 -7.19 -4.58 5.17
N LEU A 72 -7.73 -5.64 5.79
CA LEU A 72 -7.02 -6.90 5.85
C LEU A 72 -7.01 -7.63 4.51
N PRO A 73 -5.87 -8.24 4.15
CA PRO A 73 -5.78 -9.14 3.01
C PRO A 73 -6.50 -10.45 3.33
N LEU A 74 -7.73 -10.59 2.83
CA LEU A 74 -8.48 -11.83 3.01
C LEU A 74 -7.98 -12.91 2.05
N ARG A 75 -7.81 -14.13 2.56
CA ARG A 75 -7.35 -15.29 1.78
C ARG A 75 -8.10 -16.55 2.15
N LEU A 76 -8.34 -17.39 1.14
CA LEU A 76 -8.81 -18.75 1.30
C LEU A 76 -7.74 -19.69 0.73
N GLY A 77 -6.94 -20.32 1.58
CA GLY A 77 -5.73 -21.01 1.19
C GLY A 77 -4.76 -20.06 0.44
N ARG A 78 -4.35 -20.42 -0.78
CA ARG A 78 -3.43 -19.62 -1.61
C ARG A 78 -4.13 -18.56 -2.48
N ARG A 79 -5.45 -18.46 -2.45
CA ARG A 79 -6.24 -17.56 -3.29
C ARG A 79 -6.63 -16.31 -2.52
N THR A 80 -6.51 -15.15 -3.18
CA THR A 80 -6.98 -13.87 -2.64
C THR A 80 -8.50 -13.81 -2.69
N LEU A 81 -9.10 -13.48 -1.56
CA LEU A 81 -10.53 -13.32 -1.40
C LEU A 81 -10.87 -11.84 -1.49
N VAL A 82 -11.68 -11.45 -2.48
CA VAL A 82 -12.11 -10.05 -2.64
C VAL A 82 -13.31 -9.78 -1.75
N THR A 83 -14.28 -10.69 -1.75
CA THR A 83 -15.52 -10.58 -0.98
C THR A 83 -15.87 -11.94 -0.40
N HIS A 84 -16.35 -11.92 0.83
CA HIS A 84 -16.88 -13.07 1.53
C HIS A 84 -18.26 -12.70 2.06
N ALA A 85 -19.27 -13.50 1.75
CA ALA A 85 -20.63 -13.32 2.28
C ALA A 85 -21.04 -14.59 3.00
N SER A 86 -21.55 -14.44 4.21
CA SER A 86 -22.10 -15.50 5.05
C SER A 86 -23.59 -15.23 5.26
N PRO A 87 -24.47 -15.83 4.46
CA PRO A 87 -25.93 -15.66 4.59
C PRO A 87 -26.44 -16.10 5.96
N SER A 88 -25.92 -17.20 6.51
CA SER A 88 -26.29 -17.71 7.83
C SER A 88 -26.03 -16.73 8.97
N HIS A 89 -25.02 -15.86 8.83
CA HIS A 89 -24.67 -14.83 9.81
C HIS A 89 -25.19 -13.44 9.43
N SER A 90 -25.78 -13.25 8.23
CA SER A 90 -26.19 -11.96 7.66
C SER A 90 -25.04 -10.94 7.57
N VAL A 91 -23.81 -11.41 7.36
CA VAL A 91 -22.62 -10.56 7.30
C VAL A 91 -21.85 -10.76 6.01
N ALA A 92 -21.23 -9.69 5.54
CA ALA A 92 -20.30 -9.74 4.42
C ALA A 92 -19.03 -8.94 4.70
N LEU A 93 -17.94 -9.39 4.11
CA LEU A 93 -16.61 -8.80 4.18
C LEU A 93 -16.13 -8.45 2.78
N VAL A 94 -15.62 -7.24 2.59
CA VAL A 94 -14.96 -6.80 1.35
C VAL A 94 -13.54 -6.38 1.69
N SER A 95 -12.54 -7.04 1.10
CA SER A 95 -11.13 -6.71 1.29
C SER A 95 -10.75 -5.53 0.41
N LEU A 96 -10.52 -4.35 1.00
CA LEU A 96 -10.07 -3.15 0.31
C LEU A 96 -8.79 -3.37 -0.51
N PRO A 97 -7.72 -4.02 0.01
CA PRO A 97 -6.52 -4.30 -0.77
C PRO A 97 -6.80 -5.24 -1.95
N ALA A 98 -7.68 -6.24 -1.80
CA ALA A 98 -7.98 -7.20 -2.86
C ALA A 98 -8.80 -6.59 -4.02
N VAL A 99 -9.53 -5.51 -3.78
CA VAL A 99 -10.20 -4.72 -4.83
C VAL A 99 -9.17 -4.08 -5.77
N GLY A 100 -7.97 -3.75 -5.27
CA GLY A 100 -6.85 -3.23 -6.03
C GLY A 100 -6.68 -1.73 -5.95
N ALA A 101 -5.84 -1.16 -6.83
CA ALA A 101 -5.41 0.23 -6.75
C ALA A 101 -6.16 1.20 -7.71
N ILE A 102 -6.95 0.70 -8.66
CA ILE A 102 -7.57 1.50 -9.73
C ILE A 102 -9.09 1.42 -9.62
N LYS A 103 -9.80 2.56 -9.73
CA LYS A 103 -11.27 2.67 -9.65
C LYS A 103 -11.84 1.99 -8.40
N VAL A 104 -11.24 2.28 -7.26
CA VAL A 104 -11.51 1.58 -5.99
C VAL A 104 -12.95 1.80 -5.53
N ALA A 105 -13.46 3.03 -5.53
CA ALA A 105 -14.81 3.37 -5.07
C ALA A 105 -15.89 2.57 -5.83
N GLY A 106 -15.89 2.63 -7.17
CA GLY A 106 -16.87 1.90 -7.97
C GLY A 106 -16.78 0.37 -7.78
N ARG A 107 -15.56 -0.18 -7.66
CA ARG A 107 -15.38 -1.60 -7.38
C ARG A 107 -15.82 -2.00 -5.97
N LEU A 108 -15.60 -1.16 -4.97
CA LEU A 108 -16.09 -1.39 -3.61
C LEU A 108 -17.61 -1.42 -3.59
N ARG A 109 -18.24 -0.42 -4.20
CA ARG A 109 -19.69 -0.35 -4.35
C ARG A 109 -20.25 -1.62 -5.01
N ASP A 110 -19.67 -2.01 -6.17
CA ASP A 110 -20.13 -3.18 -6.94
C ASP A 110 -19.94 -4.49 -6.15
N ASN A 111 -18.80 -4.65 -5.45
CA ASN A 111 -18.55 -5.82 -4.61
C ASN A 111 -19.45 -5.85 -3.36
N ALA A 112 -19.67 -4.70 -2.72
CA ALA A 112 -20.58 -4.60 -1.59
C ALA A 112 -22.03 -4.91 -2.00
N GLY A 113 -22.49 -4.37 -3.14
CA GLY A 113 -23.81 -4.67 -3.70
C GLY A 113 -23.98 -6.14 -4.07
N ALA A 114 -22.95 -6.78 -4.64
CA ALA A 114 -22.94 -8.20 -4.93
C ALA A 114 -22.97 -9.05 -3.65
N ALA A 115 -22.28 -8.60 -2.59
CA ALA A 115 -22.28 -9.26 -1.29
C ALA A 115 -23.65 -9.22 -0.62
N VAL A 116 -24.33 -8.08 -0.66
CA VAL A 116 -25.72 -7.95 -0.18
C VAL A 116 -26.66 -8.90 -0.95
N GLY A 117 -26.54 -8.93 -2.30
CA GLY A 117 -27.32 -9.85 -3.12
C GLY A 117 -27.09 -11.32 -2.75
N ALA A 118 -25.83 -11.70 -2.43
CA ALA A 118 -25.51 -13.05 -1.98
C ALA A 118 -26.13 -13.40 -0.60
N ILE A 119 -26.17 -12.43 0.34
CA ILE A 119 -26.83 -12.61 1.63
C ILE A 119 -28.33 -12.78 1.44
N LEU A 120 -28.95 -12.03 0.52
CA LEU A 120 -30.38 -12.11 0.21
C LEU A 120 -30.76 -13.32 -0.65
N GLY A 121 -29.83 -14.21 -0.95
CA GLY A 121 -30.08 -15.44 -1.70
C GLY A 121 -30.31 -15.24 -3.20
N GLU A 122 -29.89 -14.10 -3.77
CA GLU A 122 -29.94 -13.93 -5.22
C GLU A 122 -29.01 -14.91 -5.93
N PRO A 123 -29.52 -15.64 -6.94
CA PRO A 123 -28.64 -16.44 -7.79
C PRO A 123 -27.65 -15.50 -8.48
N GLN A 124 -26.36 -15.78 -8.34
CA GLN A 124 -25.29 -15.00 -8.95
C GLN A 124 -25.53 -14.79 -10.44
N ARG A 125 -26.08 -13.64 -10.82
CA ARG A 125 -26.01 -13.20 -12.22
C ARG A 125 -24.54 -12.97 -12.53
N ARG A 126 -23.97 -13.92 -13.31
CA ARG A 126 -22.62 -13.75 -13.88
C ARG A 126 -22.57 -12.37 -14.52
N HIS A 127 -21.72 -11.50 -13.99
CA HIS A 127 -21.32 -10.32 -14.75
C HIS A 127 -20.79 -10.83 -16.07
N GLU A 128 -21.48 -10.51 -17.16
CA GLU A 128 -21.05 -10.73 -18.54
C GLU A 128 -19.81 -9.88 -18.83
N ALA A 129 -18.71 -10.29 -18.25
CA ALA A 129 -17.42 -9.74 -18.57
C ALA A 129 -16.81 -10.56 -19.70
N ASN A 130 -17.05 -10.05 -20.91
CA ASN A 130 -16.20 -10.26 -22.07
C ASN A 130 -16.16 -11.67 -22.69
N ARG A 131 -16.88 -11.86 -23.78
CA ARG A 131 -17.05 -13.07 -24.62
C ARG A 131 -15.75 -13.74 -25.12
N ARG A 132 -14.56 -13.21 -24.85
CA ARG A 132 -13.27 -13.80 -25.25
C ARG A 132 -12.62 -14.72 -24.21
N GLY A 133 -13.20 -14.87 -23.02
CA GLY A 133 -12.69 -15.72 -21.94
C GLY A 133 -13.55 -16.95 -21.61
N ALA A 134 -14.59 -17.26 -22.39
CA ALA A 134 -15.63 -18.22 -22.02
C ALA A 134 -15.15 -19.68 -21.83
N ALA A 135 -14.11 -20.12 -22.55
CA ALA A 135 -13.60 -21.49 -22.44
C ALA A 135 -12.72 -21.70 -21.19
N VAL A 136 -11.94 -20.67 -20.79
CA VAL A 136 -11.11 -20.70 -19.55
C VAL A 136 -11.98 -20.48 -18.32
N SER A 137 -13.04 -19.69 -18.45
CA SER A 137 -13.99 -19.44 -17.36
C SER A 137 -14.78 -20.68 -16.95
N ARG A 138 -15.09 -21.60 -17.88
CA ARG A 138 -15.86 -22.81 -17.59
C ARG A 138 -15.06 -23.79 -16.71
N ARG A 139 -13.79 -23.98 -16.99
CA ARG A 139 -12.88 -24.82 -16.16
C ARG A 139 -12.57 -24.24 -14.78
N LEU A 140 -12.61 -22.89 -14.66
CA LEU A 140 -12.41 -22.20 -13.37
C LEU A 140 -13.70 -22.18 -12.51
N VAL A 141 -14.87 -22.32 -13.14
CA VAL A 141 -16.16 -22.48 -12.43
C VAL A 141 -16.30 -23.89 -11.86
N GLU A 142 -15.82 -24.92 -12.56
CA GLU A 142 -15.73 -26.29 -12.02
C GLU A 142 -14.82 -26.36 -10.79
N LEU A 143 -13.68 -25.65 -10.82
CA LEU A 143 -12.78 -25.56 -9.67
C LEU A 143 -13.29 -24.65 -8.54
N ALA A 144 -14.23 -23.74 -8.82
CA ALA A 144 -14.86 -22.90 -7.80
C ALA A 144 -16.08 -23.59 -7.17
N SER A 145 -16.70 -24.56 -7.87
CA SER A 145 -17.77 -25.38 -7.31
C SER A 145 -17.26 -26.39 -6.26
N ASP A 146 -15.97 -26.77 -6.34
CA ASP A 146 -15.32 -27.58 -5.29
C ASP A 146 -14.96 -26.78 -4.01
N ALA A 147 -15.12 -25.47 -4.03
CA ALA A 147 -14.87 -24.62 -2.84
C ALA A 147 -16.16 -24.29 -2.06
N ARG A 148 -17.26 -24.98 -2.32
CA ARG A 148 -18.42 -25.00 -1.45
C ARG A 148 -18.12 -25.96 -0.31
N ASP A 149 -17.98 -25.40 0.89
CA ASP A 149 -18.10 -26.21 2.10
C ASP A 149 -19.58 -26.53 2.28
N PRO A 150 -20.02 -27.80 2.20
CA PRO A 150 -21.45 -28.14 2.30
C PRO A 150 -22.03 -27.89 3.69
N ALA A 151 -21.22 -27.49 4.67
CA ALA A 151 -21.65 -27.20 6.04
C ALA A 151 -21.91 -25.70 6.28
N ASP A 152 -21.46 -24.81 5.40
CA ASP A 152 -21.64 -23.37 5.56
C ASP A 152 -22.14 -22.79 4.22
N ASP A 153 -23.32 -22.20 4.22
CA ASP A 153 -23.98 -21.59 3.05
C ASP A 153 -23.25 -20.29 2.62
N THR A 154 -21.92 -20.38 2.53
CA THR A 154 -20.99 -19.28 2.38
C THR A 154 -20.59 -19.09 0.92
N VAL A 155 -20.79 -17.88 0.40
CA VAL A 155 -20.42 -17.50 -0.96
C VAL A 155 -19.15 -16.66 -0.93
N SER A 156 -18.10 -17.12 -1.64
CA SER A 156 -16.80 -16.47 -1.70
C SER A 156 -16.45 -16.05 -3.14
N PHE A 157 -16.07 -14.78 -3.31
CA PHE A 157 -15.63 -14.23 -4.59
C PHE A 157 -14.10 -14.24 -4.67
N LEU A 158 -13.57 -15.14 -5.50
CA LEU A 158 -12.14 -15.36 -5.63
C LEU A 158 -11.54 -14.56 -6.80
N ALA A 159 -10.38 -13.95 -6.57
CA ALA A 159 -9.57 -13.36 -7.61
C ALA A 159 -8.69 -14.41 -8.31
N ARG A 160 -8.30 -14.17 -9.56
CA ARG A 160 -7.31 -15.01 -10.25
C ARG A 160 -6.01 -15.03 -9.45
N VAL A 161 -5.41 -16.22 -9.27
CA VAL A 161 -4.31 -16.44 -8.32
C VAL A 161 -3.13 -15.48 -8.53
N ILE A 162 -2.65 -15.29 -9.76
CA ILE A 162 -1.49 -14.43 -10.03
C ILE A 162 -1.91 -12.94 -10.04
N SER A 163 -2.91 -12.58 -10.83
CA SER A 163 -3.38 -11.19 -10.95
C SER A 163 -4.05 -10.70 -9.65
N GLY A 164 -4.64 -11.61 -8.87
CA GLY A 164 -5.24 -11.31 -7.57
C GLY A 164 -4.19 -10.97 -6.52
N ASN A 165 -3.10 -11.73 -6.44
CA ASN A 165 -2.02 -11.46 -5.49
C ASN A 165 -1.26 -10.16 -5.84
N ALA A 166 -1.00 -9.90 -7.13
CA ALA A 166 -0.41 -8.64 -7.56
C ALA A 166 -1.34 -7.45 -7.28
N ARG A 167 -2.64 -7.61 -7.53
CA ARG A 167 -3.64 -6.57 -7.22
C ARG A 167 -3.76 -6.31 -5.73
N LEU A 168 -3.71 -7.36 -4.92
CA LEU A 168 -3.69 -7.28 -3.46
C LEU A 168 -2.49 -6.46 -2.97
N LEU A 169 -1.27 -6.81 -3.42
CA LEU A 169 -0.05 -6.09 -3.08
C LEU A 169 -0.11 -4.62 -3.49
N LEU A 170 -0.51 -4.33 -4.73
CA LEU A 170 -0.68 -2.95 -5.20
C LEU A 170 -1.72 -2.18 -4.40
N GLY A 171 -2.82 -2.84 -4.00
CA GLY A 171 -3.83 -2.25 -3.13
C GLY A 171 -3.30 -1.92 -1.74
N MET A 172 -2.49 -2.82 -1.14
CA MET A 172 -1.85 -2.61 0.15
C MET A 172 -0.81 -1.47 0.08
N ILE A 173 0.06 -1.45 -0.94
CA ILE A 173 1.04 -0.39 -1.16
C ILE A 173 0.35 0.97 -1.32
N ARG A 174 -0.73 1.02 -2.11
CA ARG A 174 -1.50 2.25 -2.28
C ARG A 174 -2.15 2.71 -0.97
N ALA A 175 -2.69 1.78 -0.19
CA ALA A 175 -3.30 2.09 1.10
C ALA A 175 -2.29 2.72 2.06
N ASN A 176 -1.03 2.28 2.04
CA ASN A 176 0.07 2.83 2.84
C ASN A 176 0.58 4.20 2.37
N ARG A 177 0.08 4.74 1.23
CA ARG A 177 0.39 6.10 0.74
C ARG A 177 1.88 6.45 0.81
N PRO A 178 2.77 5.75 0.08
CA PRO A 178 4.23 5.88 0.22
C PRO A 178 4.76 7.31 0.00
N TRP A 179 4.02 8.17 -0.73
CA TRP A 179 4.37 9.58 -0.92
C TRP A 179 4.30 10.42 0.36
N ARG A 180 3.54 9.99 1.37
CA ARG A 180 3.46 10.67 2.68
C ARG A 180 4.74 10.50 3.50
N LEU A 181 5.53 9.46 3.24
CA LEU A 181 6.84 9.26 3.87
C LEU A 181 7.76 10.47 3.67
N VAL A 182 7.78 11.04 2.46
CA VAL A 182 8.62 12.21 2.14
C VAL A 182 8.24 13.42 3.02
N ALA A 183 6.95 13.64 3.23
CA ALA A 183 6.46 14.74 4.05
C ALA A 183 6.55 14.46 5.57
N GLY A 184 6.47 13.17 5.97
CA GLY A 184 6.50 12.76 7.37
C GLY A 184 7.88 12.74 8.01
N LEU A 185 8.96 12.64 7.22
CA LEU A 185 10.33 12.51 7.71
C LEU A 185 11.08 13.84 7.68
N SER A 186 10.58 14.84 8.41
CA SER A 186 11.14 16.21 8.39
C SER A 186 12.59 16.27 8.89
N ARG A 187 12.95 15.53 9.93
CA ARG A 187 14.32 15.48 10.48
C ARG A 187 15.27 14.78 9.54
N ALA A 188 14.84 13.69 8.90
CA ALA A 188 15.58 13.01 7.87
C ALA A 188 15.89 13.96 6.69
N LEU A 189 14.89 14.76 6.27
CA LEU A 189 15.09 15.75 5.20
C LEU A 189 16.09 16.84 5.61
N VAL A 190 16.00 17.36 6.84
CA VAL A 190 16.95 18.36 7.36
C VAL A 190 18.36 17.78 7.40
N GLY A 191 18.54 16.55 7.89
CA GLY A 191 19.83 15.85 7.90
C GLY A 191 20.39 15.65 6.49
N ALA A 192 19.56 15.27 5.54
CA ALA A 192 19.94 15.11 4.14
C ALA A 192 20.38 16.44 3.51
N LEU A 193 19.61 17.51 3.70
CA LEU A 193 19.95 18.83 3.16
C LEU A 193 21.23 19.42 3.77
N ALA A 194 21.44 19.21 5.08
CA ALA A 194 22.67 19.63 5.74
C ALA A 194 23.89 18.89 5.17
N ALA A 195 23.81 17.57 4.99
CA ALA A 195 24.87 16.79 4.38
C ALA A 195 25.12 17.18 2.91
N ALA A 196 24.04 17.45 2.15
CA ALA A 196 24.16 17.93 0.77
C ALA A 196 24.87 19.28 0.68
N ALA A 197 24.53 20.23 1.55
CA ALA A 197 25.14 21.55 1.58
C ALA A 197 26.66 21.47 1.84
N VAL A 198 27.07 20.67 2.82
CA VAL A 198 28.48 20.43 3.13
C VAL A 198 29.21 19.77 1.95
N ALA A 199 28.61 18.75 1.35
CA ALA A 199 29.20 18.01 0.23
C ALA A 199 29.34 18.88 -1.04
N LEU A 200 28.36 19.75 -1.32
CA LEU A 200 28.42 20.66 -2.48
C LEU A 200 29.51 21.74 -2.39
N VAL A 201 29.86 22.15 -1.17
CA VAL A 201 30.92 23.18 -0.98
C VAL A 201 32.34 22.58 -0.98
N SER A 202 32.44 21.25 -0.87
CA SER A 202 33.73 20.56 -0.77
C SER A 202 34.32 20.26 -2.15
N SER A 203 35.50 20.90 -2.46
CA SER A 203 36.25 20.61 -3.68
C SER A 203 36.76 19.17 -3.78
N ASP A 204 36.99 18.51 -2.64
CA ASP A 204 37.40 17.10 -2.61
C ASP A 204 36.29 16.19 -3.13
N VAL A 205 35.04 16.53 -2.81
CA VAL A 205 33.87 15.79 -3.31
C VAL A 205 33.75 15.94 -4.83
N TRP A 206 34.08 17.11 -5.39
CA TRP A 206 34.04 17.34 -6.83
C TRP A 206 35.09 16.47 -7.54
N GLN A 207 36.32 16.43 -7.00
CA GLN A 207 37.40 15.57 -7.53
C GLN A 207 37.01 14.09 -7.46
N ILE A 208 36.46 13.64 -6.34
CA ILE A 208 36.00 12.25 -6.19
C ILE A 208 34.90 11.93 -7.20
N ALA A 209 33.90 12.82 -7.37
CA ALA A 209 32.82 12.63 -8.32
C ALA A 209 33.31 12.45 -9.76
N ALA A 210 34.30 13.27 -10.19
CA ALA A 210 34.89 13.21 -11.53
C ALA A 210 35.60 11.89 -11.82
N HIS A 211 36.20 11.26 -10.80
CA HIS A 211 36.96 10.01 -10.96
C HIS A 211 36.11 8.74 -10.70
N LEU A 212 34.85 8.89 -10.30
CA LEU A 212 33.96 7.75 -10.07
C LEU A 212 33.24 7.33 -11.35
N ASP A 213 33.36 6.05 -11.68
CA ASP A 213 32.63 5.43 -12.78
C ASP A 213 31.16 5.24 -12.43
N ALA A 214 30.29 5.29 -13.44
CA ALA A 214 28.84 5.06 -13.26
C ALA A 214 28.46 3.77 -12.49
N PRO A 215 29.14 2.60 -12.70
CA PRO A 215 28.82 1.40 -11.93
C PRO A 215 29.15 1.53 -10.43
N ARG A 216 30.22 2.30 -10.07
CA ARG A 216 30.54 2.56 -8.66
C ARG A 216 29.49 3.48 -8.01
N LEU A 217 29.10 4.55 -8.71
CA LEU A 217 28.03 5.42 -8.27
C LEU A 217 26.70 4.65 -8.07
N ALA A 218 26.37 3.77 -9.02
CA ALA A 218 25.19 2.92 -8.91
C ALA A 218 25.26 1.96 -7.71
N ALA A 219 26.42 1.34 -7.47
CA ALA A 219 26.62 0.46 -6.31
C ALA A 219 26.49 1.24 -4.99
N MET A 220 27.05 2.46 -4.89
CA MET A 220 26.87 3.33 -3.74
C MET A 220 25.38 3.68 -3.52
N THR A 221 24.69 4.07 -4.58
CA THR A 221 23.25 4.38 -4.51
C THR A 221 22.44 3.18 -4.01
N LEU A 222 22.69 1.98 -4.54
CA LEU A 222 22.02 0.76 -4.10
C LEU A 222 22.31 0.47 -2.62
N GLY A 223 23.56 0.63 -2.18
CA GLY A 223 23.95 0.45 -0.78
C GLY A 223 23.23 1.45 0.13
N VAL A 224 23.24 2.72 -0.23
CA VAL A 224 22.59 3.79 0.54
C VAL A 224 21.08 3.63 0.58
N LEU A 225 20.42 3.32 -0.53
CA LEU A 225 19.00 3.05 -0.57
C LEU A 225 18.62 1.81 0.26
N SER A 226 19.45 0.75 0.21
CA SER A 226 19.25 -0.43 1.05
C SER A 226 19.34 -0.09 2.53
N LEU A 227 20.32 0.72 2.92
CA LEU A 227 20.47 1.23 4.29
C LEU A 227 19.28 2.09 4.69
N ALA A 228 18.85 3.01 3.81
CA ALA A 228 17.71 3.89 4.05
C ALA A 228 16.39 3.13 4.26
N VAL A 229 16.20 1.99 3.58
CA VAL A 229 15.05 1.11 3.77
C VAL A 229 15.21 0.24 5.03
N ALA A 230 16.40 -0.29 5.28
CA ALA A 230 16.65 -1.19 6.41
C ALA A 230 16.62 -0.44 7.77
N ALA A 231 17.14 0.78 7.84
CA ALA A 231 17.25 1.54 9.07
C ALA A 231 15.90 1.73 9.79
N PRO A 232 14.82 2.26 9.17
CA PRO A 232 13.53 2.39 9.84
C PRO A 232 12.92 1.03 10.20
N ILE A 233 13.15 -0.02 9.42
CA ILE A 233 12.65 -1.36 9.75
C ILE A 233 13.27 -1.88 11.03
N VAL A 234 14.59 -1.68 11.19
CA VAL A 234 15.34 -2.18 12.35
C VAL A 234 15.14 -1.28 13.57
N VAL A 235 15.28 0.04 13.42
CA VAL A 235 15.23 1.01 14.51
C VAL A 235 13.83 1.08 15.12
N HIS A 236 12.79 1.13 14.28
CA HIS A 236 11.40 1.28 14.73
C HIS A 236 10.64 -0.05 14.81
N GLY A 237 11.32 -1.18 14.61
CA GLY A 237 10.75 -2.51 14.76
C GLY A 237 9.55 -2.78 13.86
N LEU A 238 9.57 -2.26 12.62
CA LEU A 238 8.46 -2.39 11.65
C LEU A 238 8.27 -3.80 11.12
N TRP A 239 9.18 -4.73 11.46
CA TRP A 239 9.10 -6.11 11.01
C TRP A 239 8.20 -6.93 11.93
N GLU A 240 7.05 -7.32 11.43
CA GLU A 240 6.12 -8.17 12.18
C GLU A 240 6.60 -9.63 12.22
N ARG A 241 6.49 -10.26 13.41
CA ARG A 241 6.82 -11.66 13.61
C ARG A 241 5.56 -12.48 13.82
N SER A 242 5.37 -13.51 13.01
CA SER A 242 4.27 -14.45 13.19
C SER A 242 4.50 -15.35 14.40
N ARG A 243 3.56 -15.38 15.32
CA ARG A 243 3.54 -16.32 16.46
C ARG A 243 2.81 -17.63 16.12
N ASP A 244 1.96 -17.62 15.07
CA ASP A 244 1.18 -18.78 14.64
C ASP A 244 1.44 -19.09 13.15
N ARG A 245 1.54 -20.39 12.82
CA ARG A 245 1.69 -20.85 11.43
C ARG A 245 0.54 -20.40 10.53
N ARG A 246 -0.67 -20.25 11.08
CA ARG A 246 -1.88 -19.88 10.33
C ARG A 246 -1.90 -18.40 9.91
N THR A 247 -1.24 -17.52 10.66
CA THR A 247 -1.14 -16.08 10.35
C THR A 247 0.13 -15.73 9.60
N ARG A 248 1.06 -16.68 9.41
CA ARG A 248 2.37 -16.44 8.80
C ARG A 248 2.29 -15.84 7.39
N GLU A 249 1.35 -16.30 6.57
CA GLU A 249 1.20 -15.76 5.21
C GLU A 249 0.72 -14.31 5.21
N GLN A 250 -0.16 -13.95 6.14
CA GLN A 250 -0.65 -12.58 6.30
C GLN A 250 0.44 -11.64 6.79
N VAL A 251 1.21 -12.06 7.79
CA VAL A 251 2.38 -11.32 8.30
C VAL A 251 3.43 -11.14 7.22
N MET A 252 3.69 -12.18 6.40
CA MET A 252 4.61 -12.07 5.26
C MET A 252 4.14 -11.03 4.23
N LEU A 253 2.84 -10.96 3.94
CA LEU A 253 2.29 -9.93 3.05
C LEU A 253 2.45 -8.54 3.63
N PHE A 254 2.22 -8.34 4.92
CA PHE A 254 2.45 -7.06 5.59
C PHE A 254 3.93 -6.65 5.49
N ASN A 255 4.85 -7.54 5.82
CA ASN A 255 6.30 -7.26 5.74
C ASN A 255 6.75 -6.91 4.32
N ILE A 256 6.28 -7.66 3.29
CA ILE A 256 6.58 -7.35 1.89
C ILE A 256 6.00 -5.98 1.51
N THR A 257 4.77 -5.68 1.93
CA THR A 257 4.13 -4.40 1.65
C THR A 257 4.90 -3.25 2.30
N THR A 258 5.30 -3.38 3.57
CA THR A 258 6.12 -2.41 4.29
C THR A 258 7.44 -2.18 3.56
N LEU A 259 8.16 -3.26 3.19
CA LEU A 259 9.42 -3.18 2.46
C LEU A 259 9.26 -2.42 1.14
N VAL A 260 8.27 -2.78 0.33
CA VAL A 260 8.04 -2.13 -0.98
C VAL A 260 7.57 -0.68 -0.81
N THR A 261 6.72 -0.39 0.17
CA THR A 261 6.28 0.98 0.47
C THR A 261 7.46 1.87 0.85
N LEU A 262 8.32 1.40 1.76
CA LEU A 262 9.54 2.12 2.17
C LEU A 262 10.50 2.29 0.98
N ALA A 263 10.72 1.25 0.18
CA ALA A 263 11.58 1.32 -1.01
C ALA A 263 11.08 2.38 -2.01
N ILE A 264 9.78 2.42 -2.31
CA ILE A 264 9.19 3.44 -3.18
C ILE A 264 9.37 4.84 -2.59
N GLY A 265 9.10 5.01 -1.28
CA GLY A 265 9.28 6.29 -0.61
C GLY A 265 10.73 6.79 -0.62
N MET A 266 11.68 5.89 -0.34
CA MET A 266 13.12 6.23 -0.33
C MET A 266 13.66 6.52 -1.74
N VAL A 267 13.22 5.79 -2.76
CA VAL A 267 13.57 6.09 -4.17
C VAL A 267 13.00 7.45 -4.59
N ALA A 268 11.76 7.76 -4.20
CA ALA A 268 11.15 9.06 -4.49
C ALA A 268 11.91 10.20 -3.78
N LEU A 269 12.26 10.02 -2.49
CA LEU A 269 13.06 10.98 -1.73
C LEU A 269 14.43 11.19 -2.36
N TYR A 270 15.10 10.11 -2.73
CA TYR A 270 16.40 10.17 -3.42
C TYR A 270 16.29 10.93 -4.74
N GLY A 271 15.25 10.69 -5.54
CA GLY A 271 14.98 11.42 -6.78
C GLY A 271 14.80 12.93 -6.55
N VAL A 272 14.06 13.32 -5.52
CA VAL A 272 13.90 14.74 -5.13
C VAL A 272 15.24 15.34 -4.70
N LEU A 273 16.02 14.64 -3.89
CA LEU A 273 17.36 15.09 -3.48
C LEU A 273 18.30 15.22 -4.67
N PHE A 274 18.27 14.27 -5.60
CA PHE A 274 19.09 14.33 -6.82
C PHE A 274 18.77 15.57 -7.66
N VAL A 275 17.49 15.85 -7.90
CA VAL A 275 17.08 17.04 -8.64
C VAL A 275 17.46 18.32 -7.90
N ALA A 276 17.29 18.36 -6.59
CA ALA A 276 17.67 19.50 -5.76
C ALA A 276 19.19 19.73 -5.76
N CYS A 277 19.99 18.66 -5.61
CA CYS A 277 21.45 18.74 -5.66
C CYS A 277 21.96 19.16 -7.04
N LEU A 278 21.34 18.67 -8.12
CA LEU A 278 21.68 19.06 -9.48
C LEU A 278 21.39 20.53 -9.74
N ALA A 279 20.22 21.00 -9.32
CA ALA A 279 19.84 22.41 -9.43
C ALA A 279 20.76 23.31 -8.58
N ALA A 280 21.08 22.90 -7.36
CA ALA A 280 21.99 23.63 -6.49
C ALA A 280 23.43 23.65 -7.05
N ALA A 281 23.93 22.54 -7.56
CA ALA A 281 25.25 22.49 -8.21
C ALA A 281 25.32 23.44 -9.42
N GLY A 282 24.34 23.39 -10.31
CA GLY A 282 24.26 24.27 -11.47
C GLY A 282 24.07 25.76 -11.15
N ALA A 283 23.42 26.07 -10.01
CA ALA A 283 23.22 27.47 -9.59
C ALA A 283 24.41 28.06 -8.78
N LEU A 284 25.11 27.23 -7.99
CA LEU A 284 26.11 27.69 -7.03
C LEU A 284 27.54 27.49 -7.52
N ILE A 285 27.81 26.49 -8.37
CA ILE A 285 29.16 26.14 -8.80
C ILE A 285 29.40 26.73 -10.18
N ASP A 286 30.32 27.73 -10.22
CA ASP A 286 30.76 28.31 -11.47
C ASP A 286 31.54 27.27 -12.27
N PRO A 287 31.31 27.15 -13.60
CA PRO A 287 32.06 26.23 -14.46
C PRO A 287 33.58 26.33 -14.34
N THR A 288 34.11 27.54 -14.18
CA THR A 288 35.55 27.78 -14.04
C THR A 288 36.13 27.20 -12.74
N LEU A 289 35.35 27.22 -11.66
CA LEU A 289 35.77 26.61 -10.39
C LEU A 289 35.75 25.08 -10.48
N LEU A 290 34.78 24.53 -11.17
CA LEU A 290 34.69 23.07 -11.39
C LEU A 290 35.86 22.60 -12.27
N GLU A 291 36.16 23.33 -13.36
CA GLU A 291 37.31 23.05 -14.24
C GLU A 291 38.65 23.04 -13.50
N GLN A 292 38.84 23.99 -12.58
CA GLN A 292 40.06 24.03 -11.74
C GLN A 292 40.17 22.83 -10.81
N ALA A 293 39.03 22.37 -10.27
CA ALA A 293 38.99 21.24 -9.35
C ALA A 293 39.19 19.90 -10.07
N VAL A 294 38.63 19.75 -11.27
CA VAL A 294 38.60 18.49 -12.05
C VAL A 294 39.76 18.40 -13.04
N ALA A 295 40.51 19.51 -13.28
CA ALA A 295 41.60 19.65 -14.25
C ALA A 295 41.18 19.28 -15.69
N SER A 296 39.92 19.46 -16.05
CA SER A 296 39.36 19.22 -17.38
C SER A 296 38.23 20.21 -17.66
N HIS A 297 37.80 20.34 -18.94
CA HIS A 297 36.67 21.17 -19.28
C HIS A 297 35.42 20.65 -18.61
N SER A 298 34.68 21.51 -17.93
CA SER A 298 33.42 21.15 -17.23
C SER A 298 32.34 20.79 -18.24
N SER A 299 31.71 19.66 -18.02
CA SER A 299 30.63 19.12 -18.83
C SER A 299 29.38 18.93 -17.99
N LEU A 300 28.22 18.78 -18.64
CA LEU A 300 26.96 18.42 -17.97
C LEU A 300 27.10 17.08 -17.21
N ASP A 301 27.90 16.15 -17.72
CA ASP A 301 28.20 14.87 -17.09
C ASP A 301 28.87 15.04 -15.72
N ASP A 302 29.78 16.01 -15.57
CA ASP A 302 30.42 16.27 -14.28
C ASP A 302 29.41 16.78 -13.23
N TYR A 303 28.49 17.66 -13.60
CA TYR A 303 27.43 18.11 -12.73
C TYR A 303 26.48 16.95 -12.35
N LEU A 304 26.19 16.06 -13.31
CA LEU A 304 25.34 14.89 -13.05
C LEU A 304 26.01 13.90 -12.09
N ARG A 305 27.33 13.61 -12.26
CA ARG A 305 28.10 12.74 -11.36
C ARG A 305 28.22 13.35 -9.98
N LEU A 306 28.46 14.65 -9.90
CA LEU A 306 28.54 15.39 -8.65
C LEU A 306 27.18 15.33 -7.92
N ALA A 307 26.10 15.66 -8.59
CA ALA A 307 24.75 15.57 -8.02
C ALA A 307 24.43 14.15 -7.57
N TRP A 308 24.86 13.14 -8.33
CA TRP A 308 24.66 11.73 -8.00
C TRP A 308 25.38 11.34 -6.70
N LEU A 309 26.69 11.69 -6.59
CA LEU A 309 27.47 11.43 -5.39
C LEU A 309 26.92 12.17 -4.17
N VAL A 310 26.63 13.47 -4.33
CA VAL A 310 26.12 14.33 -3.25
C VAL A 310 24.77 13.83 -2.76
N SER A 311 23.87 13.40 -3.65
CA SER A 311 22.58 12.83 -3.27
C SER A 311 22.72 11.54 -2.46
N SER A 312 23.71 10.71 -2.80
CA SER A 312 24.02 9.50 -2.05
C SER A 312 24.52 9.84 -0.64
N LEU A 313 25.44 10.81 -0.51
CA LEU A 313 25.92 11.29 0.79
C LEU A 313 24.78 11.96 1.60
N ALA A 314 23.97 12.77 0.95
CA ALA A 314 22.80 13.41 1.55
C ALA A 314 21.80 12.39 2.10
N THR A 315 21.60 11.29 1.37
CA THR A 315 20.71 10.21 1.84
C THR A 315 21.25 9.54 3.10
N VAL A 316 22.57 9.36 3.23
CA VAL A 316 23.18 8.87 4.49
C VAL A 316 22.91 9.84 5.64
N GLY A 317 23.09 11.16 5.41
CA GLY A 317 22.76 12.19 6.39
C GLY A 317 21.27 12.15 6.78
N GLY A 318 20.39 11.89 5.80
CA GLY A 318 18.98 11.69 6.02
C GLY A 318 18.66 10.47 6.87
N VAL A 319 19.35 9.34 6.65
CA VAL A 319 19.18 8.13 7.49
C VAL A 319 19.56 8.42 8.95
N LEU A 320 20.67 9.13 9.16
CA LEU A 320 21.10 9.54 10.51
C LEU A 320 20.09 10.50 11.16
N GLY A 321 19.58 11.49 10.39
CA GLY A 321 18.54 12.41 10.85
C GLY A 321 17.23 11.67 11.17
N GLY A 322 16.85 10.71 10.35
CA GLY A 322 15.65 9.88 10.53
C GLY A 322 15.71 8.97 11.75
N ALA A 323 16.90 8.56 12.19
CA ALA A 323 17.06 7.81 13.43
C ALA A 323 16.69 8.63 14.67
N LEU A 324 16.57 9.95 14.56
CA LEU A 324 16.13 10.87 15.60
C LEU A 324 14.62 11.15 15.56
N GLU A 325 13.89 10.61 14.57
CA GLU A 325 12.43 10.72 14.49
C GLU A 325 11.75 9.90 15.60
N SER A 326 10.55 10.32 16.00
CA SER A 326 9.75 9.54 16.94
C SER A 326 9.19 8.29 16.26
N ASP A 327 9.09 7.18 17.00
CA ASP A 327 8.49 5.92 16.52
C ASP A 327 7.08 6.13 15.96
N GLU A 328 6.33 7.05 16.55
CA GLU A 328 4.96 7.37 16.16
C GLU A 328 4.90 8.03 14.77
N ALA A 329 5.76 9.02 14.51
CA ALA A 329 5.84 9.69 13.21
C ALA A 329 6.23 8.72 12.08
N VAL A 330 7.18 7.82 12.35
CA VAL A 330 7.64 6.82 11.36
C VAL A 330 6.56 5.77 11.09
N ARG A 331 5.88 5.29 12.14
CA ARG A 331 4.78 4.33 12.00
C ARG A 331 3.58 4.94 11.28
N GLU A 332 3.22 6.18 11.60
CA GLU A 332 2.16 6.90 10.90
C GLU A 332 2.49 7.07 9.40
N ALA A 333 3.73 7.45 9.08
CA ALA A 333 4.17 7.57 7.71
C ALA A 333 4.20 6.22 6.97
N ALA A 334 4.62 5.13 7.64
CA ALA A 334 4.76 3.81 7.03
C ALA A 334 3.43 3.07 6.85
N TYR A 335 2.46 3.27 7.75
CA TYR A 335 1.21 2.49 7.78
C TYR A 335 -0.04 3.33 7.50
N ALA A 336 0.07 4.65 7.28
CA ALA A 336 -1.08 5.55 7.02
C ALA A 336 -2.27 5.29 7.97
N ARG A 337 -1.98 5.26 9.26
CA ARG A 337 -3.01 5.11 10.31
C ARG A 337 -3.73 6.42 10.55
#